data_3c489d0b0bcabc4af5160a137c54a0ee
#
_entry.id   3c489d0b0bcabc4af5160a137c54a0ee
#
_cell.length_a   1.000
_cell.length_b   1.000
_cell.length_c   1.000
_cell.angle_alpha   90.00
_cell.angle_beta   90.00
_cell.angle_gamma   90.00
#
_symmetry.space_group_name_H-M   'P 1'
#
loop_
_entity.id
_entity.type
_entity.pdbx_description
1 polymer ?
#
loop_
_entity_poly.entity_id
_entity_poly.type
_entity_poly.pdbx_seq_one_letter_code
_entity_poly.pdbx_strand_id
1 'polypeptide(L)'
;VSSPRITVVTPSLNQGRFLEETILSVLGQQYPNLEYIIMDGGSTDGSVEIIRKYQQHLAWWASEDDGGQAAAINTAFARASGDILAWLNSDDIYLPGTLSHIAARLDPQKPELLFGNCLHFVQDSSIAFGSHVRQSHEETDLTLTDYLIQPSTFWTRKAWQQTGALDESLDFAFDWEWFLRALTAGVAFLPEDKYLSVYRIHKDHKTGTGGERRRKELATVYGRHAGARYERLYSRCCASRSLAVIRKGIQQARLSRIETRALKVLLPNLFRGFTRNEIRDVISML
;
A
#
# COMPACT_ATOMS: atom_id res chain seq x y z
N VAL A 1 -32.31 -0.15 -0.01
CA VAL A 1 -31.14 -0.24 0.87
C VAL A 1 -30.33 1.00 0.63
N SER A 2 -30.03 1.81 1.68
CA SER A 2 -29.17 2.98 1.54
C SER A 2 -27.76 2.52 1.19
N SER A 3 -27.08 3.25 0.32
CA SER A 3 -25.66 2.99 0.00
C SER A 3 -24.81 3.09 1.27
N PRO A 4 -23.88 2.16 1.53
CA PRO A 4 -23.02 2.20 2.70
C PRO A 4 -22.22 3.51 2.74
N ARG A 5 -21.92 4.03 3.91
CA ARG A 5 -21.03 5.19 4.03
C ARG A 5 -19.59 4.74 3.79
N ILE A 6 -18.88 5.44 2.90
CA ILE A 6 -17.45 5.20 2.65
C ILE A 6 -16.65 6.37 3.20
N THR A 7 -15.73 6.09 4.12
CA THR A 7 -14.73 7.06 4.54
C THR A 7 -13.46 6.86 3.71
N VAL A 8 -13.03 7.94 3.07
CA VAL A 8 -11.69 8.04 2.47
C VAL A 8 -10.86 8.99 3.31
N VAL A 9 -9.66 8.57 3.68
CA VAL A 9 -8.68 9.40 4.39
C VAL A 9 -7.53 9.72 3.43
N THR A 10 -7.09 10.98 3.38
CA THR A 10 -5.85 11.36 2.68
C THR A 10 -4.87 11.94 3.70
N PRO A 11 -3.79 11.21 4.03
CA PRO A 11 -2.65 11.78 4.74
C PRO A 11 -1.84 12.65 3.76
N SER A 12 -1.40 13.83 4.18
CA SER A 12 -0.65 14.77 3.34
C SER A 12 0.53 15.36 4.11
N LEU A 13 1.69 15.45 3.47
CA LEU A 13 2.82 16.23 3.95
C LEU A 13 3.66 16.71 2.77
N ASN A 14 3.64 18.03 2.50
CA ASN A 14 4.40 18.67 1.42
C ASN A 14 4.16 18.03 0.05
N GLN A 15 2.89 17.81 -0.30
CA GLN A 15 2.45 17.18 -1.56
C GLN A 15 1.55 18.11 -2.39
N GLY A 16 1.66 19.45 -2.21
CA GLY A 16 0.84 20.43 -2.92
C GLY A 16 0.86 20.27 -4.45
N ARG A 17 1.94 19.73 -4.98
CA ARG A 17 2.08 19.40 -6.41
C ARG A 17 1.04 18.38 -6.92
N PHE A 18 0.59 17.45 -6.08
CA PHE A 18 -0.28 16.34 -6.46
C PHE A 18 -1.64 16.37 -5.75
N LEU A 19 -1.68 16.95 -4.57
CA LEU A 19 -2.81 16.90 -3.65
C LEU A 19 -4.14 17.32 -4.29
N GLU A 20 -4.13 18.33 -5.17
CA GLU A 20 -5.36 18.81 -5.83
C GLU A 20 -5.93 17.71 -6.76
N GLU A 21 -5.09 17.01 -7.51
CA GLU A 21 -5.53 15.90 -8.37
C GLU A 21 -6.11 14.75 -7.53
N THR A 22 -5.49 14.44 -6.39
CA THR A 22 -5.98 13.44 -5.44
C THR A 22 -7.36 13.81 -4.91
N ILE A 23 -7.53 15.05 -4.40
CA ILE A 23 -8.82 15.55 -3.91
C ILE A 23 -9.90 15.45 -5.00
N LEU A 24 -9.60 15.92 -6.20
CA LEU A 24 -10.54 15.90 -7.32
C LEU A 24 -10.89 14.46 -7.74
N SER A 25 -9.96 13.50 -7.64
CA SER A 25 -10.23 12.10 -7.95
C SER A 25 -11.19 11.45 -6.95
N VAL A 26 -11.15 11.86 -5.68
CA VAL A 26 -12.06 11.39 -4.64
C VAL A 26 -13.44 12.06 -4.77
N LEU A 27 -13.49 13.38 -4.89
CA LEU A 27 -14.76 14.11 -5.04
C LEU A 27 -15.44 13.78 -6.38
N GLY A 28 -14.65 13.57 -7.43
CA GLY A 28 -15.11 13.18 -8.77
C GLY A 28 -15.78 11.80 -8.84
N GLN A 29 -15.68 10.96 -7.78
CA GLN A 29 -16.44 9.72 -7.68
C GLN A 29 -17.95 9.96 -7.60
N GLN A 30 -18.37 11.15 -7.18
CA GLN A 30 -19.78 11.52 -6.98
C GLN A 30 -20.57 10.47 -6.16
N TYR A 31 -19.87 9.83 -5.23
CA TYR A 31 -20.47 8.81 -4.37
C TYR A 31 -21.36 9.49 -3.31
N PRO A 32 -22.67 9.18 -3.23
CA PRO A 32 -23.63 9.97 -2.48
C PRO A 32 -23.42 9.96 -0.96
N ASN A 33 -22.79 8.93 -0.41
CA ASN A 33 -22.55 8.77 1.02
C ASN A 33 -21.03 8.74 1.32
N LEU A 34 -20.28 9.65 0.70
CA LEU A 34 -18.84 9.84 0.91
C LEU A 34 -18.60 10.67 2.19
N GLU A 35 -17.70 10.19 3.02
CA GLU A 35 -17.06 10.91 4.10
C GLU A 35 -15.58 11.09 3.76
N TYR A 36 -15.16 12.28 3.40
CA TYR A 36 -13.78 12.55 3.00
C TYR A 36 -13.06 13.34 4.10
N ILE A 37 -11.92 12.81 4.56
CA ILE A 37 -11.11 13.35 5.64
C ILE A 37 -9.69 13.57 5.13
N ILE A 38 -9.10 14.75 5.44
CA ILE A 38 -7.69 15.03 5.14
C ILE A 38 -6.95 15.36 6.43
N MET A 39 -5.83 14.64 6.67
CA MET A 39 -4.90 14.96 7.74
C MET A 39 -3.57 15.38 7.13
N ASP A 40 -3.24 16.68 7.32
CA ASP A 40 -2.01 17.28 6.83
C ASP A 40 -1.02 17.46 7.97
N GLY A 41 0.21 16.97 7.80
CA GLY A 41 1.27 16.93 8.79
C GLY A 41 2.00 18.28 8.98
N GLY A 42 1.30 19.42 8.76
CA GLY A 42 1.90 20.74 8.88
C GLY A 42 2.70 21.15 7.65
N SER A 43 2.17 20.93 6.46
CA SER A 43 2.81 21.27 5.19
C SER A 43 3.12 22.77 5.05
N THR A 44 4.20 23.07 4.30
CA THR A 44 4.69 24.43 4.05
C THR A 44 4.82 24.76 2.56
N ASP A 45 4.29 23.92 1.67
CA ASP A 45 4.45 23.99 0.21
C ASP A 45 3.19 24.41 -0.56
N GLY A 46 2.18 24.98 0.13
CA GLY A 46 0.90 25.34 -0.48
C GLY A 46 -0.19 24.24 -0.37
N SER A 47 0.10 23.09 0.24
CA SER A 47 -0.89 22.02 0.46
C SER A 47 -2.10 22.52 1.27
N VAL A 48 -1.86 23.33 2.31
CA VAL A 48 -2.92 23.85 3.19
C VAL A 48 -3.89 24.77 2.44
N GLU A 49 -3.40 25.61 1.53
CA GLU A 49 -4.22 26.47 0.68
C GLU A 49 -5.11 25.63 -0.26
N ILE A 50 -4.59 24.54 -0.79
CA ILE A 50 -5.35 23.59 -1.60
C ILE A 50 -6.45 22.94 -0.76
N ILE A 51 -6.15 22.45 0.44
CA ILE A 51 -7.15 21.85 1.33
C ILE A 51 -8.27 22.85 1.65
N ARG A 52 -7.92 24.10 2.00
CA ARG A 52 -8.89 25.17 2.27
C ARG A 52 -9.82 25.46 1.10
N LYS A 53 -9.32 25.38 -0.14
CA LYS A 53 -10.12 25.56 -1.36
C LYS A 53 -11.27 24.54 -1.44
N TYR A 54 -11.05 23.32 -0.95
CA TYR A 54 -12.03 22.22 -1.00
C TYR A 54 -12.70 21.92 0.35
N GLN A 55 -12.43 22.67 1.42
CA GLN A 55 -12.87 22.38 2.79
C GLN A 55 -14.39 22.16 2.95
N GLN A 56 -15.21 22.84 2.15
CA GLN A 56 -16.68 22.69 2.18
C GLN A 56 -17.16 21.30 1.73
N HIS A 57 -16.30 20.50 1.09
CA HIS A 57 -16.56 19.14 0.63
C HIS A 57 -15.94 18.09 1.53
N LEU A 58 -15.20 18.50 2.58
CA LEU A 58 -14.53 17.61 3.52
C LEU A 58 -15.40 17.46 4.76
N ALA A 59 -15.53 16.22 5.25
CA ALA A 59 -16.18 15.95 6.52
C ALA A 59 -15.36 16.51 7.71
N TRP A 60 -14.04 16.43 7.58
CA TRP A 60 -13.09 16.99 8.54
C TRP A 60 -11.71 17.15 7.90
N TRP A 61 -10.94 18.12 8.36
CA TRP A 61 -9.52 18.24 8.05
C TRP A 61 -8.76 18.96 9.16
N ALA A 62 -7.46 18.70 9.28
CA ALA A 62 -6.53 19.43 10.12
C ALA A 62 -5.18 19.54 9.42
N SER A 63 -4.37 20.53 9.83
CA SER A 63 -2.98 20.69 9.44
C SER A 63 -2.17 21.00 10.70
N GLU A 64 -1.45 19.99 11.18
CA GLU A 64 -0.61 20.06 12.39
C GLU A 64 0.40 18.92 12.36
N ASP A 65 1.44 18.98 13.20
CA ASP A 65 2.38 17.86 13.35
C ASP A 65 1.60 16.60 13.79
N ASP A 66 1.61 15.60 12.95
CA ASP A 66 0.77 14.41 13.10
C ASP A 66 1.54 13.16 13.59
N GLY A 67 2.84 13.28 13.87
CA GLY A 67 3.67 12.16 14.32
C GLY A 67 4.01 11.15 13.21
N GLY A 68 3.64 11.43 11.96
CA GLY A 68 3.93 10.60 10.79
C GLY A 68 2.68 9.96 10.16
N GLN A 69 2.86 9.39 8.97
CA GLN A 69 1.77 8.95 8.12
C GLN A 69 0.82 7.94 8.77
N ALA A 70 1.34 6.94 9.50
CA ALA A 70 0.51 5.95 10.19
C ALA A 70 -0.33 6.60 11.30
N ALA A 71 0.26 7.52 12.07
CA ALA A 71 -0.43 8.27 13.12
C ALA A 71 -1.50 9.21 12.54
N ALA A 72 -1.21 9.90 11.43
CA ALA A 72 -2.17 10.71 10.68
C ALA A 72 -3.40 9.89 10.25
N ILE A 73 -3.17 8.71 9.67
CA ILE A 73 -4.24 7.81 9.23
C ILE A 73 -5.04 7.31 10.43
N ASN A 74 -4.40 6.88 11.51
CA ASN A 74 -5.06 6.44 12.75
C ASN A 74 -5.94 7.55 13.35
N THR A 75 -5.41 8.77 13.44
CA THR A 75 -6.14 9.96 13.93
C THR A 75 -7.38 10.23 13.08
N ALA A 76 -7.25 10.15 11.76
CA ALA A 76 -8.37 10.34 10.84
C ALA A 76 -9.41 9.20 10.97
N PHE A 77 -8.98 7.94 11.05
CA PHE A 77 -9.90 6.82 11.22
C PHE A 77 -10.59 6.79 12.58
N ALA A 78 -9.99 7.34 13.63
CA ALA A 78 -10.66 7.51 14.92
C ALA A 78 -11.88 8.47 14.84
N ARG A 79 -11.90 9.37 13.84
CA ARG A 79 -13.03 10.29 13.55
C ARG A 79 -13.99 9.75 12.50
N ALA A 80 -13.56 8.77 11.72
CA ALA A 80 -14.33 8.21 10.62
C ALA A 80 -15.61 7.53 11.11
N SER A 81 -16.71 7.69 10.36
CA SER A 81 -18.00 7.05 10.64
C SER A 81 -18.47 6.08 9.55
N GLY A 82 -17.71 5.93 8.44
CA GLY A 82 -18.07 5.07 7.32
C GLY A 82 -18.13 3.59 7.65
N ASP A 83 -18.98 2.87 6.96
CA ASP A 83 -19.10 1.41 7.01
C ASP A 83 -17.93 0.72 6.30
N ILE A 84 -17.40 1.41 5.29
CA ILE A 84 -16.24 1.01 4.49
C ILE A 84 -15.16 2.09 4.67
N LEU A 85 -13.92 1.67 4.81
CA LEU A 85 -12.78 2.52 5.07
C LEU A 85 -11.71 2.33 4.00
N ALA A 86 -11.03 3.41 3.64
CA ALA A 86 -9.84 3.39 2.81
C ALA A 86 -8.98 4.63 3.10
N TRP A 87 -7.66 4.55 2.86
CA TRP A 87 -6.89 5.76 2.69
C TRP A 87 -6.34 5.83 1.26
N LEU A 88 -6.13 7.04 0.80
CA LEU A 88 -5.51 7.35 -0.49
C LEU A 88 -4.42 8.38 -0.23
N ASN A 89 -3.17 8.03 -0.53
CA ASN A 89 -2.06 8.95 -0.36
C ASN A 89 -2.23 10.18 -1.25
N SER A 90 -1.66 11.30 -0.83
CA SER A 90 -1.84 12.61 -1.47
C SER A 90 -1.17 12.76 -2.85
N ASP A 91 -0.50 11.72 -3.32
CA ASP A 91 0.12 11.61 -4.64
C ASP A 91 -0.53 10.57 -5.57
N ASP A 92 -1.54 9.81 -5.06
CA ASP A 92 -2.28 8.80 -5.80
C ASP A 92 -3.69 9.29 -6.19
N ILE A 93 -4.35 8.60 -7.13
CA ILE A 93 -5.72 8.94 -7.56
C ILE A 93 -6.60 7.71 -7.71
N TYR A 94 -7.91 7.86 -7.46
CA TYR A 94 -8.91 6.85 -7.80
C TYR A 94 -9.33 6.96 -9.27
N LEU A 95 -9.55 5.81 -9.90
CA LEU A 95 -10.18 5.75 -11.23
C LEU A 95 -11.70 5.97 -11.11
N PRO A 96 -12.35 6.49 -12.16
CA PRO A 96 -13.80 6.75 -12.14
C PRO A 96 -14.63 5.53 -11.78
N GLY A 97 -15.62 5.69 -10.89
CA GLY A 97 -16.53 4.66 -10.46
C GLY A 97 -15.98 3.66 -9.45
N THR A 98 -14.78 3.88 -8.90
CA THR A 98 -14.16 3.02 -7.89
C THR A 98 -15.04 2.90 -6.65
N LEU A 99 -15.46 4.01 -6.02
CA LEU A 99 -16.25 3.94 -4.78
C LEU A 99 -17.60 3.26 -4.96
N SER A 100 -18.27 3.49 -6.08
CA SER A 100 -19.54 2.81 -6.38
C SER A 100 -19.36 1.29 -6.58
N HIS A 101 -18.25 0.89 -7.20
CA HIS A 101 -17.90 -0.53 -7.34
C HIS A 101 -17.63 -1.18 -5.98
N ILE A 102 -16.83 -0.54 -5.13
CA ILE A 102 -16.51 -1.03 -3.79
C ILE A 102 -17.77 -1.18 -2.93
N ALA A 103 -18.65 -0.18 -2.95
CA ALA A 103 -19.93 -0.23 -2.25
C ALA A 103 -20.84 -1.38 -2.67
N ALA A 104 -20.75 -1.83 -3.92
CA ALA A 104 -21.52 -2.95 -4.43
C ALA A 104 -20.89 -4.33 -4.12
N ARG A 105 -19.62 -4.35 -3.72
CA ARG A 105 -18.84 -5.59 -3.56
C ARG A 105 -18.61 -5.99 -2.11
N LEU A 106 -18.38 -5.02 -1.22
CA LEU A 106 -18.15 -5.25 0.20
C LEU A 106 -19.47 -5.36 0.97
N ASP A 107 -19.58 -6.36 1.83
CA ASP A 107 -20.66 -6.48 2.80
C ASP A 107 -20.24 -5.82 4.14
N PRO A 108 -20.79 -4.64 4.51
CA PRO A 108 -20.44 -3.96 5.75
C PRO A 108 -20.68 -4.78 7.02
N GLN A 109 -21.46 -5.87 6.93
CA GLN A 109 -21.75 -6.73 8.06
C GLN A 109 -20.68 -7.82 8.26
N LYS A 110 -19.70 -7.95 7.37
CA LYS A 110 -18.60 -8.92 7.44
C LYS A 110 -17.26 -8.24 7.58
N PRO A 111 -16.26 -8.89 8.18
CA PRO A 111 -14.87 -8.43 8.17
C PRO A 111 -14.25 -8.79 6.82
N GLU A 112 -14.34 -7.89 5.85
CA GLU A 112 -13.88 -8.07 4.48
C GLU A 112 -12.88 -6.99 4.08
N LEU A 113 -11.87 -7.39 3.29
CA LEU A 113 -10.88 -6.54 2.65
C LEU A 113 -10.88 -6.88 1.16
N LEU A 114 -11.24 -5.90 0.34
CA LEU A 114 -11.20 -6.00 -1.11
C LEU A 114 -9.97 -5.27 -1.64
N PHE A 115 -9.26 -5.87 -2.59
CA PHE A 115 -8.13 -5.26 -3.27
C PHE A 115 -8.21 -5.53 -4.77
N GLY A 116 -7.89 -4.50 -5.55
CA GLY A 116 -7.95 -4.54 -7.01
C GLY A 116 -6.65 -4.17 -7.68
N ASN A 117 -6.68 -4.23 -9.02
CA ASN A 117 -5.55 -3.81 -9.84
C ASN A 117 -5.32 -2.30 -9.72
N CYS A 118 -4.07 -1.90 -9.94
CA CYS A 118 -3.62 -0.53 -9.95
C CYS A 118 -2.83 -0.24 -11.25
N LEU A 119 -2.98 0.96 -11.79
CA LEU A 119 -2.08 1.48 -12.81
C LEU A 119 -0.91 2.18 -12.10
N HIS A 120 0.30 1.72 -12.38
CA HIS A 120 1.53 2.39 -11.94
C HIS A 120 1.93 3.40 -13.00
N PHE A 121 1.98 4.67 -12.65
CA PHE A 121 2.35 5.76 -13.55
C PHE A 121 3.69 6.37 -13.14
N VAL A 122 4.70 6.23 -14.00
CA VAL A 122 6.04 6.79 -13.78
C VAL A 122 6.08 8.21 -14.34
N GLN A 123 6.01 9.20 -13.44
CA GLN A 123 5.85 10.62 -13.76
C GLN A 123 6.89 11.14 -14.77
N ASP A 124 8.17 10.85 -14.57
CA ASP A 124 9.25 11.43 -15.38
C ASP A 124 9.42 10.78 -16.74
N SER A 125 8.88 9.59 -16.97
CA SER A 125 8.99 8.86 -18.24
C SER A 125 7.66 8.71 -18.98
N SER A 126 6.54 9.12 -18.35
CA SER A 126 5.19 8.91 -18.89
C SER A 126 4.86 7.44 -19.20
N ILE A 127 5.57 6.51 -18.55
CA ILE A 127 5.32 5.07 -18.69
C ILE A 127 4.23 4.68 -17.68
N ALA A 128 3.26 3.88 -18.14
CA ALA A 128 2.27 3.27 -17.28
C ALA A 128 2.26 1.75 -17.47
N PHE A 129 2.06 1.00 -16.37
CA PHE A 129 1.87 -0.46 -16.39
C PHE A 129 0.85 -0.87 -15.33
N GLY A 130 0.16 -1.99 -15.59
CA GLY A 130 -0.86 -2.51 -14.70
C GLY A 130 -0.32 -3.57 -13.75
N SER A 131 -0.97 -3.73 -12.61
CA SER A 131 -0.80 -4.88 -11.72
C SER A 131 -1.77 -6.01 -12.07
N HIS A 132 -1.53 -7.21 -11.53
CA HIS A 132 -2.37 -8.40 -11.66
C HIS A 132 -2.55 -9.06 -10.28
N VAL A 133 -3.28 -8.36 -9.39
CA VAL A 133 -3.36 -8.75 -7.98
C VAL A 133 -4.05 -10.08 -7.73
N ARG A 134 -5.03 -10.47 -8.56
CA ARG A 134 -5.68 -11.78 -8.48
C ARG A 134 -4.69 -12.91 -8.72
N GLN A 135 -3.90 -12.82 -9.80
CA GLN A 135 -2.86 -13.79 -10.09
C GLN A 135 -1.81 -13.81 -8.96
N SER A 136 -1.39 -12.66 -8.47
CA SER A 136 -0.47 -12.57 -7.34
C SER A 136 -1.03 -13.22 -6.09
N HIS A 137 -2.31 -13.04 -5.79
CA HIS A 137 -3.00 -13.66 -4.66
C HIS A 137 -3.03 -15.21 -4.74
N GLU A 138 -3.21 -15.75 -5.94
CA GLU A 138 -3.24 -17.19 -6.17
C GLU A 138 -1.84 -17.82 -6.15
N GLU A 139 -0.80 -17.10 -6.57
CA GLU A 139 0.55 -17.63 -6.80
C GLU A 139 1.56 -17.27 -5.72
N THR A 140 1.23 -16.35 -4.81
CA THR A 140 2.19 -15.71 -3.90
C THR A 140 1.69 -15.74 -2.46
N ASP A 141 2.58 -15.99 -1.52
CA ASP A 141 2.29 -15.92 -0.09
C ASP A 141 2.44 -14.46 0.41
N LEU A 142 1.35 -13.88 0.90
CA LEU A 142 1.35 -12.52 1.44
C LEU A 142 2.34 -12.34 2.60
N THR A 143 2.64 -13.40 3.35
CA THR A 143 3.64 -13.33 4.43
C THR A 143 5.07 -13.15 3.93
N LEU A 144 5.32 -13.40 2.63
CA LEU A 144 6.63 -13.30 2.00
C LEU A 144 6.75 -12.15 1.01
N THR A 145 5.62 -11.67 0.47
CA THR A 145 5.61 -10.56 -0.52
C THR A 145 4.35 -9.73 -0.36
N ASP A 146 4.53 -8.43 -0.23
CA ASP A 146 3.41 -7.50 -0.34
C ASP A 146 3.01 -7.34 -1.81
N TYR A 147 1.93 -8.01 -2.19
CA TYR A 147 1.33 -7.88 -3.51
C TYR A 147 0.05 -7.03 -3.50
N LEU A 148 -0.40 -6.59 -2.34
CA LEU A 148 -1.52 -5.66 -2.24
C LEU A 148 -1.03 -4.26 -2.62
N ILE A 149 -1.77 -3.60 -3.49
CA ILE A 149 -1.45 -2.23 -3.87
C ILE A 149 -2.34 -1.32 -3.03
N GLN A 150 -1.74 -0.64 -2.07
CA GLN A 150 -2.45 0.09 -1.02
C GLN A 150 -3.55 1.03 -1.56
N PRO A 151 -3.35 1.91 -2.58
CA PRO A 151 -4.41 2.79 -3.08
C PRO A 151 -5.57 2.05 -3.78
N SER A 152 -5.43 0.75 -4.07
CA SER A 152 -6.50 -0.11 -4.60
C SER A 152 -7.06 -1.06 -3.54
N THR A 153 -6.91 -0.75 -2.24
CA THR A 153 -7.33 -1.63 -1.13
C THR A 153 -8.35 -0.93 -0.25
N PHE A 154 -9.46 -1.63 0.03
CA PHE A 154 -10.63 -1.13 0.77
C PHE A 154 -11.09 -2.19 1.75
N TRP A 155 -11.58 -1.79 2.90
CA TRP A 155 -12.04 -2.75 3.91
C TRP A 155 -13.25 -2.26 4.69
N THR A 156 -14.00 -3.19 5.25
CA THR A 156 -15.13 -2.87 6.10
C THR A 156 -14.66 -2.35 7.47
N ARG A 157 -15.50 -1.56 8.13
CA ARG A 157 -15.24 -1.13 9.52
C ARG A 157 -15.04 -2.34 10.45
N LYS A 158 -15.73 -3.44 10.21
CA LYS A 158 -15.55 -4.68 10.97
C LYS A 158 -14.16 -5.26 10.81
N ALA A 159 -13.59 -5.23 9.61
CA ALA A 159 -12.21 -5.65 9.38
C ALA A 159 -11.22 -4.75 10.14
N TRP A 160 -11.42 -3.42 10.11
CA TRP A 160 -10.61 -2.48 10.89
C TRP A 160 -10.68 -2.73 12.40
N GLN A 161 -11.89 -2.90 12.92
CA GLN A 161 -12.10 -3.17 14.36
C GLN A 161 -11.48 -4.50 14.81
N GLN A 162 -11.52 -5.51 13.96
CA GLN A 162 -10.94 -6.83 14.22
C GLN A 162 -9.41 -6.84 14.16
N THR A 163 -8.83 -6.04 13.25
CA THR A 163 -7.38 -5.94 13.04
C THR A 163 -6.70 -4.95 13.98
N GLY A 164 -7.40 -3.87 14.34
CA GLY A 164 -6.87 -2.74 15.10
C GLY A 164 -6.18 -1.69 14.24
N ALA A 165 -5.63 -0.67 14.88
CA ALA A 165 -4.97 0.47 14.24
C ALA A 165 -3.63 0.09 13.58
N LEU A 166 -3.10 0.98 12.74
CA LEU A 166 -1.77 0.85 12.15
C LEU A 166 -0.67 0.94 13.22
N ASP A 167 0.45 0.25 13.01
CA ASP A 167 1.64 0.35 13.89
C ASP A 167 2.40 1.65 13.58
N GLU A 168 2.27 2.63 14.44
CA GLU A 168 2.89 3.97 14.32
C GLU A 168 4.41 3.93 14.46
N SER A 169 4.99 2.83 14.91
CA SER A 169 6.45 2.65 14.96
C SER A 169 7.07 2.35 13.60
N LEU A 170 6.23 2.06 12.59
CA LEU A 170 6.63 1.78 11.21
C LEU A 170 6.33 2.97 10.30
N ASP A 171 7.30 3.36 9.50
CA ASP A 171 7.14 4.43 8.51
C ASP A 171 6.82 3.89 7.11
N PHE A 172 7.43 2.78 6.71
CA PHE A 172 7.43 2.30 5.32
C PHE A 172 6.63 1.02 5.12
N ALA A 173 6.48 0.19 6.15
CA ALA A 173 5.89 -1.14 6.04
C ALA A 173 4.64 -1.32 6.89
N PHE A 174 4.01 -0.22 7.35
CA PHE A 174 2.83 -0.25 8.22
C PHE A 174 1.59 -0.79 7.50
N ASP A 175 1.48 -0.58 6.19
CA ASP A 175 0.42 -1.12 5.34
C ASP A 175 0.52 -2.64 5.22
N TRP A 176 1.69 -3.17 4.82
CA TRP A 176 1.91 -4.61 4.75
C TRP A 176 1.76 -5.28 6.11
N GLU A 177 2.29 -4.68 7.16
CA GLU A 177 2.14 -5.18 8.54
C GLU A 177 0.65 -5.28 8.93
N TRP A 178 -0.14 -4.26 8.60
CA TRP A 178 -1.56 -4.25 8.88
C TRP A 178 -2.32 -5.31 8.07
N PHE A 179 -1.99 -5.50 6.79
CA PHE A 179 -2.58 -6.56 5.97
C PHE A 179 -2.28 -7.95 6.53
N LEU A 180 -1.09 -8.19 7.05
CA LEU A 180 -0.72 -9.45 7.67
C LEU A 180 -1.48 -9.70 8.98
N ARG A 181 -1.69 -8.65 9.80
CA ARG A 181 -2.57 -8.77 10.98
C ARG A 181 -4.01 -9.05 10.58
N ALA A 182 -4.54 -8.39 9.56
CA ALA A 182 -5.89 -8.63 9.05
C ALA A 182 -6.06 -10.08 8.57
N LEU A 183 -5.06 -10.62 7.83
CA LEU A 183 -5.04 -12.01 7.41
C LEU A 183 -5.05 -12.96 8.61
N THR A 184 -4.20 -12.73 9.60
CA THR A 184 -4.11 -13.54 10.82
C THR A 184 -5.38 -13.44 11.66
N ALA A 185 -6.03 -12.30 11.67
CA ALA A 185 -7.30 -12.07 12.35
C ALA A 185 -8.50 -12.74 11.65
N GLY A 186 -8.32 -13.33 10.46
CA GLY A 186 -9.38 -14.02 9.72
C GLY A 186 -10.30 -13.08 8.92
N VAL A 187 -9.81 -11.89 8.56
CA VAL A 187 -10.49 -11.02 7.60
C VAL A 187 -10.53 -11.70 6.23
N ALA A 188 -11.67 -11.69 5.55
CA ALA A 188 -11.81 -12.26 4.22
C ALA A 188 -11.17 -11.35 3.16
N PHE A 189 -10.20 -11.86 2.40
CA PHE A 189 -9.50 -11.16 1.34
C PHE A 189 -10.16 -11.42 -0.01
N LEU A 190 -10.66 -10.36 -0.65
CA LEU A 190 -11.46 -10.41 -1.88
C LEU A 190 -10.67 -9.79 -3.05
N PRO A 191 -10.00 -10.59 -3.88
CA PRO A 191 -9.29 -10.09 -5.05
C PRO A 191 -10.25 -9.69 -6.17
N GLU A 192 -10.09 -8.47 -6.71
CA GLU A 192 -10.85 -7.94 -7.84
C GLU A 192 -9.95 -7.74 -9.06
N ASP A 193 -10.42 -8.23 -10.22
CA ASP A 193 -9.70 -8.06 -11.49
C ASP A 193 -10.11 -6.75 -12.19
N LYS A 194 -10.14 -5.67 -11.41
CA LYS A 194 -10.51 -4.33 -11.86
C LYS A 194 -9.47 -3.32 -11.44
N TYR A 195 -9.13 -2.40 -12.33
CA TYR A 195 -8.29 -1.25 -12.00
C TYR A 195 -9.10 -0.24 -11.19
N LEU A 196 -8.62 0.09 -9.99
CA LEU A 196 -9.32 0.94 -9.02
C LEU A 196 -8.61 2.26 -8.80
N SER A 197 -7.29 2.31 -8.95
CA SER A 197 -6.48 3.49 -8.68
C SER A 197 -5.30 3.63 -9.63
N VAL A 198 -4.62 4.77 -9.56
CA VAL A 198 -3.31 5.01 -10.14
C VAL A 198 -2.34 5.30 -9.01
N TYR A 199 -1.26 4.52 -8.93
CA TYR A 199 -0.12 4.74 -8.05
C TYR A 199 0.93 5.56 -8.81
N ARG A 200 1.26 6.75 -8.29
CA ARG A 200 2.20 7.65 -8.94
C ARG A 200 3.62 7.38 -8.45
N ILE A 201 4.51 7.06 -9.37
CA ILE A 201 5.94 6.87 -9.11
C ILE A 201 6.67 8.14 -9.54
N HIS A 202 7.26 8.86 -8.59
CA HIS A 202 8.06 10.06 -8.81
C HIS A 202 9.31 10.05 -7.92
N LYS A 203 10.25 10.96 -8.15
CA LYS A 203 11.55 10.96 -7.45
C LYS A 203 11.45 11.06 -5.93
N ASP A 204 10.40 11.72 -5.42
CA ASP A 204 10.21 11.99 -4.00
C ASP A 204 9.19 11.03 -3.34
N HIS A 205 8.72 9.97 -4.05
CA HIS A 205 7.77 9.04 -3.47
C HIS A 205 8.41 8.24 -2.32
N LYS A 206 7.67 8.06 -1.25
CA LYS A 206 8.15 7.55 0.04
C LYS A 206 8.86 6.19 -0.08
N THR A 207 8.24 5.25 -0.78
CA THR A 207 8.77 3.87 -0.92
C THR A 207 10.16 3.84 -1.56
N GLY A 208 10.43 4.72 -2.53
CA GLY A 208 11.73 4.80 -3.21
C GLY A 208 12.84 5.43 -2.38
N THR A 209 12.48 6.22 -1.36
CA THR A 209 13.45 6.97 -0.53
C THR A 209 13.84 6.27 0.77
N GLY A 210 13.14 5.18 1.14
CA GLY A 210 13.24 4.55 2.46
C GLY A 210 14.60 3.90 2.82
N GLY A 211 15.40 3.51 1.84
CA GLY A 211 16.77 3.04 2.01
C GLY A 211 16.95 1.97 3.11
N GLU A 212 17.87 2.23 4.04
CA GLU A 212 18.18 1.28 5.13
C GLU A 212 17.05 1.18 6.16
N ARG A 213 16.34 2.28 6.44
CA ARG A 213 15.23 2.29 7.39
C ARG A 213 14.10 1.37 6.91
N ARG A 214 13.68 1.49 5.65
CA ARG A 214 12.69 0.60 5.05
C ARG A 214 13.13 -0.88 5.12
N ARG A 215 14.40 -1.18 4.84
CA ARG A 215 14.92 -2.55 4.92
C ARG A 215 14.84 -3.11 6.34
N LYS A 216 15.14 -2.32 7.36
CA LYS A 216 15.02 -2.73 8.77
C LYS A 216 13.56 -3.01 9.16
N GLU A 217 12.64 -2.15 8.74
CA GLU A 217 11.20 -2.34 9.00
C GLU A 217 10.68 -3.62 8.32
N LEU A 218 11.00 -3.84 7.04
CA LEU A 218 10.63 -5.08 6.35
C LEU A 218 11.20 -6.33 7.03
N ALA A 219 12.47 -6.29 7.49
CA ALA A 219 13.05 -7.39 8.26
C ALA A 219 12.25 -7.64 9.56
N THR A 220 11.84 -6.58 10.26
CA THR A 220 11.01 -6.68 11.47
C THR A 220 9.66 -7.32 11.16
N VAL A 221 9.00 -6.91 10.07
CA VAL A 221 7.71 -7.49 9.62
C VAL A 221 7.86 -8.97 9.29
N TYR A 222 8.93 -9.36 8.58
CA TYR A 222 9.26 -10.78 8.36
C TYR A 222 9.41 -11.54 9.68
N GLY A 223 10.16 -10.98 10.64
CA GLY A 223 10.36 -11.61 11.95
C GLY A 223 9.05 -11.85 12.70
N ARG A 224 8.15 -10.88 12.65
CA ARG A 224 6.84 -10.93 13.34
C ARG A 224 5.86 -11.92 12.69
N HIS A 225 5.78 -11.97 11.37
CA HIS A 225 4.69 -12.66 10.65
C HIS A 225 5.11 -13.91 9.88
N ALA A 226 6.35 -13.97 9.38
CA ALA A 226 6.89 -15.15 8.66
C ALA A 226 7.91 -15.93 9.48
N GLY A 227 8.43 -15.35 10.57
CA GLY A 227 9.37 -15.96 11.50
C GLY A 227 10.84 -15.67 11.20
N ALA A 228 11.68 -15.89 12.21
CA ALA A 228 13.10 -15.53 12.21
C ALA A 228 13.93 -16.13 11.04
N ARG A 229 13.45 -17.20 10.40
CA ARG A 229 14.10 -17.79 9.22
C ARG A 229 14.05 -16.81 8.04
N TYR A 230 12.91 -16.19 7.78
CA TYR A 230 12.71 -15.26 6.66
C TYR A 230 13.29 -13.87 6.97
N GLU A 231 13.22 -13.42 8.21
CA GLU A 231 13.93 -12.22 8.66
C GLU A 231 15.43 -12.31 8.35
N ARG A 232 16.06 -13.43 8.73
CA ARG A 232 17.49 -13.70 8.43
C ARG A 232 17.76 -13.80 6.94
N LEU A 233 16.88 -14.45 6.17
CA LEU A 233 17.03 -14.55 4.71
C LEU A 233 17.00 -13.16 4.09
N TYR A 234 15.97 -12.37 4.37
CA TYR A 234 15.80 -11.03 3.84
C TYR A 234 17.01 -10.12 4.20
N SER A 235 17.42 -10.11 5.47
CA SER A 235 18.56 -9.33 5.94
C SER A 235 19.89 -9.73 5.24
N ARG A 236 20.12 -11.04 5.04
CA ARG A 236 21.28 -11.53 4.29
C ARG A 236 21.20 -11.15 2.80
N CYS A 237 20.03 -11.17 2.21
CA CYS A 237 19.82 -10.72 0.83
C CYS A 237 20.14 -9.23 0.70
N CYS A 238 19.66 -8.39 1.61
CA CYS A 238 19.97 -6.95 1.64
C CYS A 238 21.47 -6.66 1.77
N ALA A 239 22.19 -7.44 2.57
CA ALA A 239 23.63 -7.28 2.79
C ALA A 239 24.51 -7.87 1.66
N SER A 240 23.96 -8.68 0.76
CA SER A 240 24.72 -9.42 -0.24
C SER A 240 25.07 -8.58 -1.47
N ARG A 241 26.32 -8.10 -1.55
CA ARG A 241 26.82 -7.42 -2.75
C ARG A 241 26.78 -8.32 -3.98
N SER A 242 27.09 -9.62 -3.84
CA SER A 242 27.05 -10.58 -4.95
C SER A 242 25.62 -10.74 -5.50
N LEU A 243 24.61 -10.80 -4.63
CA LEU A 243 23.21 -10.82 -5.06
C LEU A 243 22.84 -9.57 -5.87
N ALA A 244 23.20 -8.39 -5.36
CA ALA A 244 22.91 -7.13 -6.05
C ALA A 244 23.55 -7.06 -7.46
N VAL A 245 24.80 -7.48 -7.59
CA VAL A 245 25.51 -7.53 -8.90
C VAL A 245 24.86 -8.53 -9.86
N ILE A 246 24.57 -9.74 -9.39
CA ILE A 246 23.95 -10.80 -10.23
C ILE A 246 22.56 -10.36 -10.67
N ARG A 247 21.72 -9.81 -9.79
CA ARG A 247 20.38 -9.32 -10.15
C ARG A 247 20.45 -8.21 -11.21
N LYS A 248 21.34 -7.24 -11.02
CA LYS A 248 21.56 -6.17 -12.02
C LYS A 248 21.91 -6.74 -13.39
N GLY A 249 22.82 -7.72 -13.45
CA GLY A 249 23.19 -8.40 -14.70
C GLY A 249 22.02 -9.15 -15.34
N ILE A 250 21.23 -9.89 -14.55
CA ILE A 250 20.05 -10.61 -15.03
C ILE A 250 19.00 -9.64 -15.59
N GLN A 251 18.74 -8.52 -14.91
CA GLN A 251 17.80 -7.49 -15.34
C GLN A 251 18.27 -6.82 -16.65
N GLN A 252 19.54 -6.45 -16.75
CA GLN A 252 20.13 -5.88 -17.97
C GLN A 252 20.03 -6.85 -19.17
N ALA A 253 20.23 -8.14 -18.92
CA ALA A 253 20.10 -9.18 -19.93
C ALA A 253 18.64 -9.57 -20.24
N ARG A 254 17.65 -8.98 -19.57
CA ARG A 254 16.21 -9.33 -19.66
C ARG A 254 15.91 -10.81 -19.39
N LEU A 255 16.66 -11.43 -18.47
CA LEU A 255 16.57 -12.85 -18.10
C LEU A 255 15.78 -13.08 -16.80
N SER A 256 14.81 -12.24 -16.47
CA SER A 256 14.02 -12.32 -15.24
C SER A 256 13.31 -13.68 -15.03
N ARG A 257 12.89 -14.36 -16.11
CA ARG A 257 12.26 -15.68 -16.05
C ARG A 257 13.13 -16.78 -15.43
N ILE A 258 14.44 -16.63 -15.47
CA ILE A 258 15.39 -17.61 -14.91
C ILE A 258 16.07 -17.11 -13.63
N GLU A 259 15.74 -15.89 -13.16
CA GLU A 259 16.42 -15.23 -12.05
C GLU A 259 16.55 -16.14 -10.83
N THR A 260 15.43 -16.68 -10.34
CA THR A 260 15.42 -17.51 -9.13
C THR A 260 16.26 -18.79 -9.27
N ARG A 261 16.28 -19.41 -10.48
CA ARG A 261 17.10 -20.59 -10.77
C ARG A 261 18.59 -20.23 -10.77
N ALA A 262 18.94 -19.14 -11.44
CA ALA A 262 20.30 -18.66 -11.52
C ALA A 262 20.84 -18.29 -10.13
N LEU A 263 20.06 -17.57 -9.33
CA LEU A 263 20.43 -17.17 -7.98
C LEU A 263 20.63 -18.38 -7.05
N LYS A 264 19.79 -19.40 -7.14
CA LYS A 264 19.94 -20.62 -6.32
C LYS A 264 21.20 -21.41 -6.66
N VAL A 265 21.63 -21.38 -7.92
CA VAL A 265 22.87 -22.03 -8.38
C VAL A 265 24.10 -21.19 -8.05
N LEU A 266 24.06 -19.89 -8.28
CA LEU A 266 25.21 -19.00 -8.11
C LEU A 266 25.47 -18.61 -6.63
N LEU A 267 24.43 -18.64 -5.79
CA LEU A 267 24.49 -18.29 -4.37
C LEU A 267 23.90 -19.39 -3.47
N PRO A 268 24.37 -20.65 -3.56
CA PRO A 268 23.74 -21.77 -2.87
C PRO A 268 23.73 -21.63 -1.35
N ASN A 269 24.78 -21.02 -0.78
CA ASN A 269 24.87 -20.80 0.67
C ASN A 269 23.90 -19.72 1.19
N LEU A 270 23.47 -18.79 0.32
CA LEU A 270 22.48 -17.77 0.67
C LEU A 270 21.07 -18.39 0.73
N PHE A 271 20.76 -19.26 -0.22
CA PHE A 271 19.42 -19.80 -0.45
C PHE A 271 19.24 -21.28 -0.03
N ARG A 272 20.19 -21.82 0.77
CA ARG A 272 20.11 -23.19 1.24
C ARG A 272 18.87 -23.45 2.08
N GLY A 273 18.08 -24.45 1.70
CA GLY A 273 16.85 -24.83 2.41
C GLY A 273 15.59 -24.04 2.02
N PHE A 274 15.69 -23.11 1.06
CA PHE A 274 14.54 -22.37 0.55
C PHE A 274 14.09 -22.89 -0.82
N THR A 275 12.78 -22.90 -1.06
CA THR A 275 12.17 -23.21 -2.36
C THR A 275 12.40 -22.07 -3.36
N ARG A 276 12.09 -22.30 -4.63
CA ARG A 276 12.17 -21.24 -5.65
C ARG A 276 11.14 -20.16 -5.43
N ASN A 277 9.93 -20.52 -5.00
CA ASN A 277 8.87 -19.57 -4.73
C ASN A 277 9.23 -18.67 -3.54
N GLU A 278 9.66 -19.23 -2.42
CA GLU A 278 10.13 -18.46 -1.27
C GLU A 278 11.26 -17.48 -1.65
N ILE A 279 12.21 -17.92 -2.48
CA ILE A 279 13.30 -17.05 -2.95
C ILE A 279 12.74 -15.93 -3.83
N ARG A 280 11.87 -16.24 -4.81
CA ARG A 280 11.22 -15.25 -5.67
C ARG A 280 10.52 -14.20 -4.83
N ASP A 281 9.70 -14.65 -3.89
CA ASP A 281 8.84 -13.79 -3.08
C ASP A 281 9.68 -12.88 -2.17
N VAL A 282 10.68 -13.40 -1.46
CA VAL A 282 11.56 -12.58 -0.63
C VAL A 282 12.41 -11.59 -1.44
N ILE A 283 12.95 -11.98 -2.61
CA ILE A 283 13.77 -11.07 -3.42
C ILE A 283 12.94 -9.99 -4.13
N SER A 284 11.64 -10.18 -4.32
CA SER A 284 10.75 -9.16 -4.88
C SER A 284 10.62 -7.94 -3.96
N MET A 285 10.84 -8.10 -2.66
CA MET A 285 10.78 -7.05 -1.64
C MET A 285 12.09 -6.24 -1.50
N LEU A 286 13.17 -6.63 -2.23
CA LEU A 286 14.45 -5.91 -2.27
C LEU A 286 14.36 -4.72 -3.24
#